data_d8e307ac9edbbd961c55b3d11594be53
#
_entry.id   d8e307ac9edbbd961c55b3d11594be53
#
_cell.length_a   1.000
_cell.length_b   1.000
_cell.length_c   1.000
_cell.angle_alpha   90.00
_cell.angle_beta   90.00
_cell.angle_gamma   90.00
#
_symmetry.space_group_name_H-M   'P 1'
#
loop_
_entity.id
_entity.type
_entity.pdbx_description
1 polymer ?
#
loop_
_entity_poly.entity_id
_entity_poly.type
_entity_poly.pdbx_seq_one_letter_code
_entity_poly.pdbx_strand_id
1 'polypeptide(L)'
;MVLQMIKDMNLNLKVMQGVYIEAEMNNFGCPWGKVYSENELKNNRHQNLVKVKKLIKLANSYPDVIFSLSAGNEATVDWTDHYVSPEKVIEYVKLLKEGTRQPVTFCENYVPWHHKLEALANELDFLSIHTYPVWEYKHINEALEYTKQNYYGVANKYPGKPVMITEAGWATNANGKGIDPGNVSEDFQERYYHELHKWCEKENILTFFFEAFDEPWKGSPDANEPEKHWGVFYENRAPKRVMKPYF
;
A
#
# COMPACT_ATOMS: atom_id res chain seq x y z
N MET A 1 0.28 -6.60 19.79
CA MET A 1 0.36 -5.39 20.64
C MET A 1 -0.61 -4.31 20.14
N VAL A 2 -0.48 -3.73 18.95
CA VAL A 2 -1.37 -2.63 18.46
C VAL A 2 -2.85 -3.01 18.48
N LEU A 3 -3.24 -4.13 17.86
CA LEU A 3 -4.64 -4.57 17.83
C LEU A 3 -5.24 -4.77 19.23
N GLN A 4 -4.44 -5.30 20.16
CA GLN A 4 -4.85 -5.46 21.56
C GLN A 4 -5.07 -4.11 22.23
N MET A 5 -4.19 -3.14 21.99
CA MET A 5 -4.36 -1.79 22.54
C MET A 5 -5.61 -1.09 22.01
N ILE A 6 -5.88 -1.20 20.70
CA ILE A 6 -7.12 -0.66 20.10
C ILE A 6 -8.35 -1.24 20.81
N LYS A 7 -8.35 -2.56 21.06
CA LYS A 7 -9.43 -3.25 21.76
C LYS A 7 -9.53 -2.83 23.24
N ASP A 8 -8.43 -2.87 23.96
CA ASP A 8 -8.41 -2.63 25.42
C ASP A 8 -8.75 -1.18 25.76
N MET A 9 -8.33 -0.24 24.91
CA MET A 9 -8.61 1.19 25.07
C MET A 9 -9.93 1.62 24.41
N ASN A 10 -10.64 0.69 23.77
CA ASN A 10 -11.89 0.94 23.03
C ASN A 10 -11.74 2.12 22.03
N LEU A 11 -10.62 2.13 21.29
CA LEU A 11 -10.37 3.17 20.30
C LEU A 11 -11.26 2.97 19.07
N ASN A 12 -11.85 4.05 18.57
CA ASN A 12 -12.61 4.04 17.33
C ASN A 12 -11.68 3.96 16.09
N LEU A 13 -10.87 2.90 16.05
CA LEU A 13 -9.94 2.63 14.96
C LEU A 13 -10.23 1.27 14.34
N LYS A 14 -10.18 1.20 13.02
CA LYS A 14 -10.27 -0.04 12.25
C LYS A 14 -8.96 -0.26 11.51
N VAL A 15 -8.61 -1.51 11.34
CA VAL A 15 -7.33 -1.92 10.72
C VAL A 15 -7.61 -2.76 9.49
N MET A 16 -7.04 -2.37 8.36
CA MET A 16 -6.83 -3.24 7.22
C MET A 16 -5.51 -3.95 7.44
N GLN A 17 -5.55 -5.26 7.65
CA GLN A 17 -4.37 -6.04 8.00
C GLN A 17 -3.85 -6.80 6.78
N GLY A 18 -2.64 -6.46 6.34
CA GLY A 18 -1.94 -7.17 5.28
C GLY A 18 -0.95 -8.22 5.79
N VAL A 19 -0.49 -9.05 4.87
CA VAL A 19 0.66 -9.94 5.01
C VAL A 19 1.71 -9.55 3.98
N TYR A 20 2.95 -9.33 4.43
CA TYR A 20 4.08 -9.19 3.51
C TYR A 20 4.53 -10.58 3.05
N ILE A 21 4.48 -10.82 1.73
CA ILE A 21 4.90 -12.06 1.10
C ILE A 21 6.28 -11.88 0.44
N GLU A 22 7.15 -12.87 0.66
CA GLU A 22 8.50 -12.92 0.10
C GLU A 22 8.46 -13.42 -1.35
N ALA A 23 9.53 -13.12 -2.12
CA ALA A 23 9.68 -13.58 -3.49
C ALA A 23 9.50 -15.10 -3.63
N GLU A 24 8.67 -15.52 -4.58
CA GLU A 24 8.51 -16.93 -4.96
C GLU A 24 9.06 -17.22 -6.36
N MET A 25 9.44 -16.17 -7.06
CA MET A 25 10.10 -16.20 -8.36
C MET A 25 11.15 -15.09 -8.44
N ASN A 26 12.18 -15.32 -9.25
CA ASN A 26 13.13 -14.27 -9.59
C ASN A 26 12.51 -13.28 -10.56
N ASN A 27 12.63 -12.00 -10.25
CA ASN A 27 12.22 -10.92 -11.14
C ASN A 27 13.45 -10.28 -11.80
N PHE A 28 13.82 -10.77 -12.96
CA PHE A 28 14.97 -10.25 -13.72
C PHE A 28 14.70 -8.87 -14.34
N GLY A 29 13.47 -8.39 -14.32
CA GLY A 29 13.09 -7.05 -14.75
C GLY A 29 13.33 -5.98 -13.68
N CYS A 30 13.54 -6.37 -12.42
CA CYS A 30 13.84 -5.45 -11.32
C CYS A 30 15.34 -5.13 -11.26
N PRO A 31 15.79 -3.88 -11.53
CA PRO A 31 17.21 -3.54 -11.59
C PRO A 31 17.96 -3.65 -10.26
N TRP A 32 17.22 -3.58 -9.14
CA TRP A 32 17.73 -3.71 -7.77
C TRP A 32 17.36 -5.04 -7.11
N GLY A 33 16.69 -5.93 -7.87
CA GLY A 33 16.21 -7.19 -7.37
C GLY A 33 17.35 -8.17 -7.05
N LYS A 34 17.20 -8.88 -5.93
CA LYS A 34 18.07 -9.99 -5.59
C LYS A 34 17.72 -11.20 -6.48
N VAL A 35 18.74 -11.94 -6.91
CA VAL A 35 18.53 -13.26 -7.51
C VAL A 35 18.57 -14.32 -6.40
N TYR A 36 17.45 -15.01 -6.25
CA TYR A 36 17.26 -16.05 -5.23
C TYR A 36 17.60 -17.42 -5.79
N SER A 37 18.23 -18.26 -4.97
CA SER A 37 18.39 -19.68 -5.28
C SER A 37 17.04 -20.43 -5.16
N GLU A 38 16.94 -21.60 -5.79
CA GLU A 38 15.75 -22.45 -5.68
C GLU A 38 15.39 -22.84 -4.23
N ASN A 39 16.40 -23.01 -3.37
CA ASN A 39 16.19 -23.31 -1.97
C ASN A 39 15.60 -22.10 -1.22
N GLU A 40 16.06 -20.88 -1.52
CA GLU A 40 15.50 -19.65 -0.94
C GLU A 40 14.05 -19.47 -1.39
N LEU A 41 13.75 -19.60 -2.67
CA LEU A 41 12.39 -19.50 -3.20
C LEU A 41 11.46 -20.55 -2.59
N LYS A 42 11.94 -21.79 -2.41
CA LYS A 42 11.17 -22.86 -1.73
C LYS A 42 10.90 -22.51 -0.26
N ASN A 43 11.90 -21.97 0.44
CA ASN A 43 11.71 -21.51 1.82
C ASN A 43 10.73 -20.36 1.91
N ASN A 44 10.83 -19.38 1.00
CA ASN A 44 9.92 -18.24 0.93
C ASN A 44 8.47 -18.68 0.73
N ARG A 45 8.20 -19.62 -0.20
CA ARG A 45 6.87 -20.23 -0.38
C ARG A 45 6.33 -20.83 0.91
N HIS A 46 7.17 -21.55 1.65
CA HIS A 46 6.78 -22.10 2.93
C HIS A 46 6.47 -21.00 3.97
N GLN A 47 7.34 -20.00 4.08
CA GLN A 47 7.15 -18.88 5.01
C GLN A 47 5.92 -18.05 4.68
N ASN A 48 5.64 -17.79 3.40
CA ASN A 48 4.45 -17.09 2.95
C ASN A 48 3.16 -17.81 3.42
N LEU A 49 3.11 -19.13 3.24
CA LEU A 49 1.99 -19.92 3.72
C LEU A 49 1.82 -19.86 5.25
N VAL A 50 2.93 -19.88 5.99
CA VAL A 50 2.92 -19.70 7.46
C VAL A 50 2.39 -18.32 7.84
N LYS A 51 2.84 -17.26 7.14
CA LYS A 51 2.39 -15.89 7.36
C LYS A 51 0.89 -15.73 7.07
N VAL A 52 0.40 -16.28 5.96
CA VAL A 52 -1.04 -16.27 5.61
C VAL A 52 -1.88 -16.97 6.69
N LYS A 53 -1.46 -18.14 7.15
CA LYS A 53 -2.14 -18.85 8.25
C LYS A 53 -2.12 -18.07 9.57
N LYS A 54 -1.04 -17.31 9.82
CA LYS A 54 -0.95 -16.41 10.98
C LYS A 54 -1.92 -15.24 10.84
N LEU A 55 -2.06 -14.67 9.63
CA LEU A 55 -3.03 -13.61 9.35
C LEU A 55 -4.46 -14.08 9.60
N ILE A 56 -4.83 -15.30 9.17
CA ILE A 56 -6.14 -15.92 9.45
C ILE A 56 -6.40 -15.97 10.97
N LYS A 57 -5.43 -16.46 11.74
CA LYS A 57 -5.57 -16.53 13.22
C LYS A 57 -5.76 -15.14 13.82
N LEU A 58 -4.99 -14.15 13.34
CA LEU A 58 -5.06 -12.78 13.82
C LEU A 58 -6.43 -12.16 13.51
N ALA A 59 -6.92 -12.30 12.28
CA ALA A 59 -8.22 -11.81 11.85
C ALA A 59 -9.37 -12.37 12.70
N ASN A 60 -9.33 -13.66 12.99
CA ASN A 60 -10.32 -14.32 13.83
C ASN A 60 -10.21 -13.93 15.32
N SER A 61 -9.03 -13.50 15.78
CA SER A 61 -8.84 -13.03 17.16
C SER A 61 -9.30 -11.59 17.39
N TYR A 62 -9.36 -10.77 16.34
CA TYR A 62 -9.72 -9.36 16.41
C TYR A 62 -10.76 -8.95 15.36
N PRO A 63 -11.92 -9.66 15.27
CA PRO A 63 -12.91 -9.43 14.22
C PRO A 63 -13.54 -8.03 14.27
N ASP A 64 -13.59 -7.41 15.46
CA ASP A 64 -14.16 -6.07 15.65
C ASP A 64 -13.18 -4.94 15.32
N VAL A 65 -11.88 -5.26 15.23
CA VAL A 65 -10.80 -4.29 14.93
C VAL A 65 -10.35 -4.40 13.50
N ILE A 66 -10.13 -5.63 13.00
CA ILE A 66 -9.71 -5.88 11.63
C ILE A 66 -10.94 -5.92 10.73
N PHE A 67 -11.07 -4.90 9.85
CA PHE A 67 -12.23 -4.79 8.97
C PHE A 67 -12.01 -5.44 7.59
N SER A 68 -10.74 -5.57 7.14
CA SER A 68 -10.38 -6.19 5.87
C SER A 68 -8.96 -6.75 5.89
N LEU A 69 -8.64 -7.61 4.92
CA LEU A 69 -7.35 -8.29 4.80
C LEU A 69 -6.72 -8.04 3.43
N SER A 70 -5.39 -7.93 3.38
CA SER A 70 -4.63 -7.96 2.13
C SER A 70 -3.75 -9.20 2.04
N ALA A 71 -3.82 -9.90 0.90
CA ALA A 71 -3.05 -11.10 0.59
C ALA A 71 -1.59 -10.84 0.20
N GLY A 72 -1.15 -9.60 0.24
CA GLY A 72 0.19 -9.15 -0.12
C GLY A 72 0.23 -7.66 -0.35
N ASN A 73 1.41 -7.15 -0.71
CA ASN A 73 1.66 -5.75 -1.03
C ASN A 73 2.69 -5.66 -2.15
N GLU A 74 2.32 -5.03 -3.27
CA GLU A 74 3.18 -4.75 -4.44
C GLU A 74 4.06 -5.92 -4.89
N ALA A 75 3.52 -7.13 -4.81
CA ALA A 75 4.27 -8.33 -5.13
C ALA A 75 4.16 -8.76 -6.61
N THR A 76 3.42 -8.02 -7.44
CA THR A 76 3.23 -8.34 -8.86
C THR A 76 3.71 -7.25 -9.81
N VAL A 77 4.13 -6.08 -9.33
CA VAL A 77 4.73 -5.03 -10.18
C VAL A 77 6.06 -5.49 -10.80
N ASP A 78 6.36 -4.98 -11.98
CA ASP A 78 7.56 -5.42 -12.72
C ASP A 78 8.88 -4.96 -12.06
N TRP A 79 8.81 -3.95 -11.17
CA TRP A 79 9.95 -3.42 -10.43
C TRP A 79 10.09 -3.95 -8.99
N THR A 80 9.28 -4.93 -8.57
CA THR A 80 9.40 -5.49 -7.22
C THR A 80 10.54 -6.52 -7.13
N ASP A 81 11.24 -6.53 -5.99
CA ASP A 81 12.28 -7.52 -5.67
C ASP A 81 11.72 -8.79 -4.99
N HIS A 82 10.44 -8.76 -4.60
CA HIS A 82 9.73 -9.87 -3.95
C HIS A 82 8.57 -10.41 -4.80
N TYR A 83 8.83 -10.69 -6.07
CA TYR A 83 7.83 -11.07 -7.04
C TYR A 83 7.14 -12.41 -6.71
N VAL A 84 5.81 -12.39 -6.75
CA VAL A 84 4.93 -13.55 -6.62
C VAL A 84 3.95 -13.55 -7.78
N SER A 85 3.74 -14.68 -8.45
CA SER A 85 2.83 -14.71 -9.59
C SER A 85 1.38 -14.46 -9.18
N PRO A 86 0.55 -13.85 -10.05
CA PRO A 86 -0.87 -13.62 -9.76
C PRO A 86 -1.62 -14.90 -9.38
N GLU A 87 -1.29 -16.04 -9.99
CA GLU A 87 -1.91 -17.34 -9.68
C GLU A 87 -1.61 -17.76 -8.24
N LYS A 88 -0.39 -17.47 -7.76
CA LYS A 88 -0.01 -17.79 -6.40
C LYS A 88 -0.66 -16.85 -5.38
N VAL A 89 -0.80 -15.57 -5.72
CA VAL A 89 -1.59 -14.63 -4.92
C VAL A 89 -3.05 -15.11 -4.81
N ILE A 90 -3.65 -15.61 -5.90
CA ILE A 90 -5.00 -16.19 -5.88
C ILE A 90 -5.11 -17.35 -4.88
N GLU A 91 -4.10 -18.22 -4.77
CA GLU A 91 -4.12 -19.28 -3.77
C GLU A 91 -4.18 -18.71 -2.33
N TYR A 92 -3.41 -17.65 -2.05
CA TYR A 92 -3.43 -16.99 -0.74
C TYR A 92 -4.76 -16.29 -0.47
N VAL A 93 -5.34 -15.62 -1.47
CA VAL A 93 -6.69 -15.02 -1.37
C VAL A 93 -7.72 -16.07 -1.00
N LYS A 94 -7.72 -17.22 -1.68
CA LYS A 94 -8.65 -18.32 -1.39
C LYS A 94 -8.50 -18.86 0.05
N LEU A 95 -7.26 -19.05 0.51
CA LEU A 95 -6.99 -19.45 1.89
C LEU A 95 -7.52 -18.45 2.92
N LEU A 96 -7.35 -17.13 2.66
CA LEU A 96 -7.88 -16.08 3.53
C LEU A 96 -9.41 -16.11 3.55
N LYS A 97 -10.05 -16.19 2.39
CA LYS A 97 -11.53 -16.22 2.28
C LYS A 97 -12.14 -17.47 2.91
N GLU A 98 -11.50 -18.63 2.82
CA GLU A 98 -11.91 -19.86 3.48
C GLU A 98 -11.76 -19.78 5.01
N GLY A 99 -10.72 -19.08 5.49
CA GLY A 99 -10.37 -19.05 6.91
C GLY A 99 -10.91 -17.86 7.70
N THR A 100 -11.52 -16.86 7.06
CA THR A 100 -11.96 -15.61 7.71
C THR A 100 -13.31 -15.12 7.19
N ARG A 101 -13.85 -14.09 7.84
CA ARG A 101 -15.11 -13.42 7.41
C ARG A 101 -14.87 -12.03 6.85
N GLN A 102 -13.70 -11.48 7.07
CA GLN A 102 -13.33 -10.13 6.59
C GLN A 102 -13.20 -10.14 5.05
N PRO A 103 -13.61 -9.07 4.38
CA PRO A 103 -13.34 -8.91 2.96
C PRO A 103 -11.84 -8.95 2.66
N VAL A 104 -11.46 -9.58 1.55
CA VAL A 104 -10.09 -9.82 1.14
C VAL A 104 -9.76 -9.06 -0.14
N THR A 105 -8.63 -8.38 -0.12
CA THR A 105 -8.02 -7.70 -1.27
C THR A 105 -6.57 -8.12 -1.46
N PHE A 106 -5.92 -7.50 -2.43
CA PHE A 106 -4.48 -7.48 -2.65
C PHE A 106 -4.04 -6.04 -2.93
N CYS A 107 -3.19 -5.49 -2.08
CA CYS A 107 -2.68 -4.14 -2.24
C CYS A 107 -1.63 -4.11 -3.35
N GLU A 108 -1.86 -3.31 -4.38
CA GLU A 108 -0.98 -3.28 -5.54
C GLU A 108 -0.99 -1.90 -6.21
N ASN A 109 0.09 -1.57 -6.88
CA ASN A 109 0.12 -0.40 -7.76
C ASN A 109 -1.01 -0.48 -8.81
N TYR A 110 -1.54 0.66 -9.26
CA TYR A 110 -2.64 0.72 -10.22
C TYR A 110 -2.29 0.08 -11.58
N VAL A 111 -1.00 0.06 -11.98
CA VAL A 111 -0.56 -0.42 -13.30
C VAL A 111 -0.86 -1.89 -13.57
N PRO A 112 -0.53 -2.86 -12.69
CA PRO A 112 -0.82 -4.27 -12.94
C PRO A 112 -2.30 -4.59 -13.15
N TRP A 113 -3.23 -3.82 -12.56
CA TRP A 113 -4.67 -3.99 -12.77
C TRP A 113 -5.09 -3.79 -14.21
N HIS A 114 -4.34 -3.01 -15.00
CA HIS A 114 -4.63 -2.81 -16.41
C HIS A 114 -4.23 -3.98 -17.32
N HIS A 115 -3.32 -4.86 -16.88
CA HIS A 115 -2.66 -5.80 -17.79
C HIS A 115 -2.76 -7.26 -17.38
N LYS A 116 -2.50 -7.59 -16.10
CA LYS A 116 -2.22 -8.99 -15.71
C LYS A 116 -2.99 -9.51 -14.51
N LEU A 117 -3.82 -8.68 -13.85
CA LEU A 117 -4.50 -9.06 -12.61
C LEU A 117 -6.00 -9.32 -12.77
N GLU A 118 -6.51 -9.53 -13.98
CA GLU A 118 -7.94 -9.75 -14.21
C GLU A 118 -8.46 -11.01 -13.50
N ALA A 119 -7.72 -12.12 -13.56
CA ALA A 119 -8.07 -13.35 -12.86
C ALA A 119 -8.07 -13.14 -11.34
N LEU A 120 -7.08 -12.41 -10.81
CA LEU A 120 -7.01 -12.07 -9.38
C LEU A 120 -8.17 -11.15 -8.97
N ALA A 121 -8.50 -10.13 -9.79
CA ALA A 121 -9.60 -9.21 -9.52
C ALA A 121 -10.94 -9.95 -9.34
N ASN A 122 -11.17 -11.03 -10.08
CA ASN A 122 -12.39 -11.84 -9.96
C ASN A 122 -12.51 -12.55 -8.60
N GLU A 123 -11.40 -12.90 -7.98
CA GLU A 123 -11.35 -13.59 -6.70
C GLU A 123 -11.45 -12.64 -5.49
N LEU A 124 -11.17 -11.35 -5.67
CA LEU A 124 -11.16 -10.36 -4.61
C LEU A 124 -12.56 -9.78 -4.30
N ASP A 125 -12.77 -9.34 -3.08
CA ASP A 125 -14.00 -8.67 -2.67
C ASP A 125 -14.01 -7.18 -3.09
N PHE A 126 -12.85 -6.56 -3.11
CA PHE A 126 -12.61 -5.20 -3.61
C PHE A 126 -11.18 -5.08 -4.14
N LEU A 127 -10.90 -4.05 -4.95
CA LEU A 127 -9.57 -3.76 -5.46
C LEU A 127 -8.89 -2.69 -4.62
N SER A 128 -7.59 -2.81 -4.46
CA SER A 128 -6.75 -1.85 -3.76
C SER A 128 -5.70 -1.32 -4.70
N ILE A 129 -5.58 0.01 -4.81
CA ILE A 129 -4.58 0.64 -5.65
C ILE A 129 -3.63 1.51 -4.85
N HIS A 130 -2.36 1.52 -5.28
CA HIS A 130 -1.36 2.51 -4.87
C HIS A 130 -1.14 3.49 -6.01
N THR A 131 -1.04 4.77 -5.69
CA THR A 131 -0.82 5.83 -6.67
C THR A 131 0.00 6.96 -6.07
N TYR A 132 1.15 7.24 -6.68
CA TYR A 132 2.13 8.21 -6.21
C TYR A 132 2.51 9.17 -7.36
N PRO A 133 1.72 10.22 -7.62
CA PRO A 133 1.99 11.14 -8.73
C PRO A 133 3.40 11.70 -8.75
N VAL A 134 3.97 11.96 -7.56
CA VAL A 134 5.31 12.54 -7.43
C VAL A 134 6.42 11.59 -7.93
N TRP A 135 6.28 10.26 -7.75
CA TRP A 135 7.18 9.25 -8.34
C TRP A 135 7.07 9.18 -9.86
N GLU A 136 5.91 9.58 -10.40
CA GLU A 136 5.64 9.56 -11.83
C GLU A 136 5.84 10.96 -12.47
N TYR A 137 6.70 11.76 -11.84
CA TYR A 137 7.14 13.09 -12.32
C TYR A 137 5.99 14.09 -12.51
N LYS A 138 4.88 13.91 -11.79
CA LYS A 138 3.77 14.88 -11.82
C LYS A 138 4.03 16.00 -10.83
N HIS A 139 3.88 17.24 -11.32
CA HIS A 139 3.91 18.41 -10.45
C HIS A 139 2.69 18.43 -9.53
N ILE A 140 2.82 19.06 -8.35
CA ILE A 140 1.73 19.17 -7.37
C ILE A 140 0.42 19.70 -7.98
N ASN A 141 0.48 20.56 -8.99
CA ASN A 141 -0.69 21.10 -9.68
C ASN A 141 -1.48 20.05 -10.49
N GLU A 142 -0.85 18.94 -10.83
CA GLU A 142 -1.43 17.84 -11.62
C GLU A 142 -1.79 16.63 -10.75
N ALA A 143 -1.30 16.60 -9.50
CA ALA A 143 -1.25 15.43 -8.64
C ALA A 143 -2.64 14.81 -8.41
N LEU A 144 -3.62 15.60 -7.99
CA LEU A 144 -4.97 15.09 -7.75
C LEU A 144 -5.62 14.55 -9.02
N GLU A 145 -5.49 15.26 -10.14
CA GLU A 145 -6.11 14.84 -11.40
C GLU A 145 -5.48 13.54 -11.92
N TYR A 146 -4.15 13.40 -11.75
CA TYR A 146 -3.46 12.16 -12.07
C TYR A 146 -3.92 10.99 -11.18
N THR A 147 -4.06 11.22 -9.87
CA THR A 147 -4.61 10.22 -8.95
C THR A 147 -6.01 9.76 -9.38
N LYS A 148 -6.88 10.71 -9.77
CA LYS A 148 -8.21 10.40 -10.28
C LYS A 148 -8.17 9.57 -11.56
N GLN A 149 -7.28 9.90 -12.50
CA GLN A 149 -7.10 9.14 -13.74
C GLN A 149 -6.72 7.68 -13.44
N ASN A 150 -5.78 7.46 -12.52
CA ASN A 150 -5.36 6.12 -12.11
C ASN A 150 -6.51 5.35 -11.43
N TYR A 151 -7.23 6.01 -10.53
CA TYR A 151 -8.39 5.42 -9.85
C TYR A 151 -9.49 5.04 -10.84
N TYR A 152 -9.94 5.99 -11.66
CA TYR A 152 -11.03 5.72 -12.61
C TYR A 152 -10.61 4.76 -13.72
N GLY A 153 -9.34 4.74 -14.10
CA GLY A 153 -8.80 3.75 -15.03
C GLY A 153 -9.04 2.32 -14.54
N VAL A 154 -8.79 2.06 -13.26
CA VAL A 154 -9.06 0.74 -12.64
C VAL A 154 -10.56 0.54 -12.42
N ALA A 155 -11.27 1.50 -11.82
CA ALA A 155 -12.70 1.38 -11.52
C ALA A 155 -13.55 1.13 -12.78
N ASN A 156 -13.25 1.81 -13.88
CA ASN A 156 -13.95 1.63 -15.15
C ASN A 156 -13.65 0.28 -15.82
N LYS A 157 -12.45 -0.26 -15.61
CA LYS A 157 -12.10 -1.59 -16.13
C LYS A 157 -12.83 -2.72 -15.38
N TYR A 158 -13.12 -2.52 -14.10
CA TYR A 158 -13.75 -3.54 -13.25
C TYR A 158 -15.11 -3.03 -12.71
N PRO A 159 -16.11 -2.82 -13.57
CA PRO A 159 -17.40 -2.30 -13.14
C PRO A 159 -18.05 -3.24 -12.13
N GLY A 160 -18.57 -2.67 -11.04
CA GLY A 160 -19.20 -3.42 -9.95
C GLY A 160 -18.23 -3.95 -8.88
N LYS A 161 -16.92 -3.78 -9.03
CA LYS A 161 -15.94 -4.01 -7.95
C LYS A 161 -15.66 -2.68 -7.22
N PRO A 162 -15.83 -2.61 -5.89
CA PRO A 162 -15.35 -1.45 -5.14
C PRO A 162 -13.84 -1.29 -5.33
N VAL A 163 -13.37 -0.06 -5.44
CA VAL A 163 -11.93 0.27 -5.52
C VAL A 163 -11.59 1.17 -4.34
N MET A 164 -10.49 0.89 -3.66
CA MET A 164 -9.94 1.70 -2.57
C MET A 164 -8.55 2.18 -2.94
N ILE A 165 -8.15 3.33 -2.43
CA ILE A 165 -6.78 3.81 -2.50
C ILE A 165 -6.08 3.40 -1.22
N THR A 166 -5.25 2.37 -1.28
CA THR A 166 -4.58 1.83 -0.10
C THR A 166 -3.22 2.45 0.16
N GLU A 167 -2.67 3.14 -0.83
CA GLU A 167 -1.55 4.05 -0.64
C GLU A 167 -1.64 5.23 -1.61
N ALA A 168 -1.55 6.43 -1.07
CA ALA A 168 -1.28 7.67 -1.79
C ALA A 168 -0.60 8.64 -0.83
N GLY A 169 0.37 9.40 -1.29
CA GLY A 169 1.13 10.29 -0.44
C GLY A 169 1.94 11.33 -1.21
N TRP A 170 2.61 12.19 -0.48
CA TRP A 170 3.52 13.20 -1.01
C TRP A 170 4.73 13.34 -0.09
N ALA A 171 5.94 13.09 -0.61
CA ALA A 171 7.16 13.24 0.16
C ALA A 171 7.43 14.72 0.48
N THR A 172 8.05 14.98 1.63
CA THR A 172 8.40 16.36 2.05
C THR A 172 9.84 16.74 1.76
N ASN A 173 10.66 15.77 1.34
CA ASN A 173 12.04 15.97 0.91
C ASN A 173 12.44 14.96 -0.17
N ALA A 174 13.45 15.30 -0.98
CA ALA A 174 13.97 14.41 -2.02
C ALA A 174 15.43 14.78 -2.35
N ASN A 175 16.17 13.77 -2.84
CA ASN A 175 17.58 13.91 -3.23
C ASN A 175 17.81 14.07 -4.75
N GLY A 176 16.74 14.21 -5.52
CA GLY A 176 16.80 14.32 -6.98
C GLY A 176 16.88 13.00 -7.74
N LYS A 177 16.83 11.85 -7.03
CA LYS A 177 16.79 10.52 -7.65
C LYS A 177 15.34 10.04 -7.67
N GLY A 178 14.69 10.16 -8.84
CA GLY A 178 13.29 9.76 -9.03
C GLY A 178 12.27 10.84 -8.66
N ILE A 179 12.54 11.69 -7.66
CA ILE A 179 11.69 12.82 -7.28
C ILE A 179 12.49 14.12 -7.35
N ASP A 180 11.91 15.13 -8.02
CA ASP A 180 12.50 16.48 -8.10
C ASP A 180 12.42 17.17 -6.72
N PRO A 181 13.57 17.63 -6.13
CA PRO A 181 13.58 18.39 -4.89
C PRO A 181 12.75 19.67 -4.93
N GLY A 182 12.57 20.26 -6.11
CA GLY A 182 11.70 21.44 -6.31
C GLY A 182 10.21 21.14 -6.24
N ASN A 183 9.82 19.85 -6.22
CA ASN A 183 8.44 19.40 -6.20
C ASN A 183 8.06 18.70 -4.88
N VAL A 184 8.82 18.90 -3.81
CA VAL A 184 8.55 18.34 -2.49
C VAL A 184 8.64 19.42 -1.42
N SER A 185 7.72 19.40 -0.49
CA SER A 185 7.70 20.24 0.72
C SER A 185 6.55 19.84 1.63
N GLU A 186 6.55 20.32 2.86
CA GLU A 186 5.38 20.19 3.75
C GLU A 186 4.16 20.94 3.19
N ASP A 187 4.33 22.05 2.47
CA ASP A 187 3.23 22.78 1.83
C ASP A 187 2.56 21.94 0.74
N PHE A 188 3.36 21.23 -0.07
CA PHE A 188 2.83 20.35 -1.11
C PHE A 188 2.21 19.09 -0.55
N GLN A 189 2.78 18.51 0.53
CA GLN A 189 2.18 17.39 1.24
C GLN A 189 0.82 17.77 1.84
N GLU A 190 0.71 18.91 2.52
CA GLU A 190 -0.54 19.44 3.09
C GLU A 190 -1.59 19.64 2.00
N ARG A 191 -1.20 20.27 0.88
CA ARG A 191 -2.10 20.50 -0.26
C ARG A 191 -2.62 19.19 -0.84
N TYR A 192 -1.73 18.23 -1.15
CA TYR A 192 -2.12 16.94 -1.72
C TYR A 192 -3.03 16.17 -0.75
N TYR A 193 -2.68 16.17 0.53
CA TYR A 193 -3.48 15.53 1.58
C TYR A 193 -4.91 16.06 1.59
N HIS A 194 -5.09 17.37 1.64
CA HIS A 194 -6.44 17.96 1.71
C HIS A 194 -7.23 17.80 0.39
N GLU A 195 -6.57 17.97 -0.75
CA GLU A 195 -7.23 17.79 -2.05
C GLU A 195 -7.67 16.33 -2.25
N LEU A 196 -6.81 15.36 -1.90
CA LEU A 196 -7.11 13.93 -1.96
C LEU A 196 -8.28 13.56 -1.05
N HIS A 197 -8.21 13.92 0.23
CA HIS A 197 -9.26 13.57 1.19
C HIS A 197 -10.60 14.20 0.83
N LYS A 198 -10.62 15.47 0.44
CA LYS A 198 -11.85 16.15 0.01
C LYS A 198 -12.51 15.46 -1.18
N TRP A 199 -11.72 15.02 -2.15
CA TRP A 199 -12.24 14.27 -3.29
C TRP A 199 -12.73 12.88 -2.88
N CYS A 200 -11.94 12.14 -2.12
CA CYS A 200 -12.29 10.80 -1.66
C CYS A 200 -13.57 10.80 -0.79
N GLU A 201 -13.71 11.79 0.11
CA GLU A 201 -14.93 11.98 0.91
C GLU A 201 -16.16 12.24 0.03
N LYS A 202 -16.04 13.14 -0.95
CA LYS A 202 -17.12 13.46 -1.89
C LYS A 202 -17.58 12.24 -2.70
N GLU A 203 -16.65 11.42 -3.15
CA GLU A 203 -16.91 10.24 -4.00
C GLU A 203 -17.11 8.94 -3.18
N ASN A 204 -17.08 9.04 -1.83
CA ASN A 204 -17.17 7.90 -0.91
C ASN A 204 -16.10 6.82 -1.19
N ILE A 205 -14.85 7.26 -1.42
CA ILE A 205 -13.69 6.39 -1.66
C ILE A 205 -12.92 6.24 -0.36
N LEU A 206 -12.75 5.00 0.12
CA LEU A 206 -11.85 4.75 1.25
C LEU A 206 -10.40 4.94 0.79
N THR A 207 -9.66 5.78 1.52
CA THR A 207 -8.26 6.05 1.23
C THR A 207 -7.40 5.97 2.48
N PHE A 208 -6.16 5.52 2.32
CA PHE A 208 -5.10 5.58 3.31
C PHE A 208 -3.99 6.50 2.78
N PHE A 209 -3.61 7.45 3.61
CA PHE A 209 -2.49 8.32 3.26
C PHE A 209 -1.17 7.71 3.72
N PHE A 210 -0.21 7.64 2.83
CA PHE A 210 1.12 7.15 3.10
C PHE A 210 2.05 8.31 3.44
N GLU A 211 2.55 8.42 4.69
CA GLU A 211 2.37 7.49 5.79
C GLU A 211 2.30 8.25 7.13
N ALA A 212 2.17 7.55 8.26
CA ALA A 212 2.01 8.22 9.55
C ALA A 212 3.28 8.95 10.00
N PHE A 213 4.44 8.30 9.98
CA PHE A 213 5.70 8.83 10.51
C PHE A 213 6.81 8.76 9.47
N ASP A 214 7.74 9.72 9.52
CA ASP A 214 9.00 9.61 8.81
C ASP A 214 9.78 8.37 9.27
N GLU A 215 10.40 7.69 8.31
CA GLU A 215 11.12 6.43 8.55
C GLU A 215 12.60 6.54 8.14
N PRO A 216 13.48 7.08 9.01
CA PRO A 216 14.87 7.40 8.66
C PRO A 216 15.73 6.19 8.27
N TRP A 217 15.25 4.98 8.51
CA TRP A 217 15.91 3.72 8.12
C TRP A 217 15.60 3.25 6.71
N LYS A 218 14.58 3.83 6.02
CA LYS A 218 14.18 3.45 4.66
C LYS A 218 15.15 3.94 3.60
N GLY A 219 15.16 3.24 2.48
CA GLY A 219 15.85 3.64 1.25
C GLY A 219 17.39 3.65 1.38
N SER A 220 18.03 4.59 0.69
CA SER A 220 19.48 4.74 0.66
C SER A 220 20.04 5.41 1.94
N PRO A 221 21.38 5.41 2.16
CA PRO A 221 22.00 6.16 3.25
C PRO A 221 21.89 7.69 3.17
N ASP A 222 21.45 8.22 2.02
CA ASP A 222 21.27 9.67 1.82
C ASP A 222 20.20 10.21 2.79
N ALA A 223 20.52 11.31 3.49
CA ALA A 223 19.59 11.93 4.42
C ALA A 223 18.34 12.51 3.74
N ASN A 224 18.45 12.88 2.47
CA ASN A 224 17.37 13.44 1.66
C ASN A 224 16.67 12.38 0.80
N GLU A 225 16.90 11.08 1.08
CA GLU A 225 16.20 9.99 0.40
C GLU A 225 14.68 10.13 0.58
N PRO A 226 13.88 10.22 -0.50
CA PRO A 226 12.44 10.46 -0.38
C PRO A 226 11.72 9.44 0.51
N GLU A 227 12.15 8.16 0.50
CA GLU A 227 11.57 7.10 1.31
C GLU A 227 11.58 7.37 2.83
N LYS A 228 12.39 8.33 3.29
CA LYS A 228 12.47 8.73 4.70
C LYS A 228 11.48 9.82 5.10
N HIS A 229 10.77 10.44 4.13
CA HIS A 229 10.09 11.72 4.32
C HIS A 229 8.61 11.73 3.91
N TRP A 230 7.95 10.58 3.96
CA TRP A 230 6.53 10.46 3.62
C TRP A 230 5.59 10.74 4.79
N GLY A 231 6.09 10.66 6.04
CA GLY A 231 5.29 10.84 7.24
C GLY A 231 4.53 12.15 7.30
N VAL A 232 3.31 12.13 7.82
CA VAL A 232 2.58 13.34 8.23
C VAL A 232 3.03 13.82 9.61
N PHE A 233 3.78 12.98 10.31
CA PHE A 233 4.55 13.30 11.51
C PHE A 233 6.02 13.03 11.26
N TYR A 234 6.89 13.75 11.95
CA TYR A 234 8.30 13.41 12.03
C TYR A 234 8.51 12.11 12.82
N GLU A 235 9.71 11.52 12.73
CA GLU A 235 10.11 10.34 13.52
C GLU A 235 9.86 10.51 15.03
N ASN A 236 10.12 11.70 15.56
CA ASN A 236 9.92 12.04 16.98
C ASN A 236 8.46 12.30 17.36
N ARG A 237 7.51 12.04 16.44
CA ARG A 237 6.07 12.24 16.57
C ARG A 237 5.60 13.71 16.60
N ALA A 238 6.48 14.67 16.37
CA ALA A 238 6.05 16.04 16.17
C ALA A 238 5.22 16.15 14.88
N PRO A 239 4.08 16.86 14.87
CA PRO A 239 3.26 17.00 13.68
C PRO A 239 3.97 17.83 12.61
N LYS A 240 3.97 17.35 11.38
CA LYS A 240 4.26 18.18 10.21
C LYS A 240 3.11 19.16 9.96
N ARG A 241 3.32 20.10 9.06
CA ARG A 241 2.38 21.18 8.79
C ARG A 241 0.95 20.69 8.58
N VAL A 242 0.75 19.63 7.81
CA VAL A 242 -0.55 19.03 7.51
C VAL A 242 -1.32 18.59 8.76
N MET A 243 -0.64 18.20 9.83
CA MET A 243 -1.26 17.74 11.08
C MET A 243 -1.37 18.81 12.17
N LYS A 244 -0.66 19.95 12.06
CA LYS A 244 -0.70 21.02 13.07
C LYS A 244 -2.12 21.50 13.45
N PRO A 245 -3.09 21.60 12.51
CA PRO A 245 -4.44 22.04 12.87
C PRO A 245 -5.21 21.10 13.81
N TYR A 246 -4.72 19.86 14.00
CA TYR A 246 -5.37 18.82 14.80
C TYR A 246 -4.73 18.63 16.18
N PHE A 247 -3.61 19.33 16.47
CA PHE A 247 -2.83 19.27 17.70
C PHE A 247 -2.44 20.67 18.18
#